data_78fae18af5d2d4c6608f7a5a8d9d8a8e
#
_entry.id   78fae18af5d2d4c6608f7a5a8d9d8a8e
#
_cell.length_a   1.000
_cell.length_b   1.000
_cell.length_c   1.000
_cell.angle_alpha   90.00
_cell.angle_beta   90.00
_cell.angle_gamma   90.00
#
_symmetry.space_group_name_H-M   'P 1'
#
loop_
_entity.id
_entity.type
_entity.pdbx_description
1 polymer ?
#
loop_
_entity_poly.entity_id
_entity_poly.type
_entity_poly.pdbx_seq_one_letter_code
_entity_poly.pdbx_strand_id
1 'polypeptide(L)'
;MKTMIYVDGYNLFYGCLKHSGDKWLDLKALLADQILHVQNPHSELVKIKFFTADIKSKVASNGAAAQHAQQAYHRALSVRYPDEIDIIKGYYSLEKARLLTFKQPPDKTDRVDVWRLEEKQTDVNIALEAYRDASKGLAKQLVFVSNDTDLAPALKAIRDDFGTSLVLGTVIPVRGSGSGRPPNKQLSQYCDWTRSHITDIELRESHLPEVVATGKKPVMKPEYW
;
A
#
# COMPACT_ATOMS: atom_id res chain seq x y z
N MET A 1 15.88 -16.21 0.48
CA MET A 1 15.41 -15.77 1.83
C MET A 1 13.91 -15.55 1.77
N LYS A 2 13.12 -16.29 2.55
CA LYS A 2 11.64 -16.16 2.58
C LYS A 2 11.24 -14.74 2.98
N THR A 3 10.43 -14.10 2.14
CA THR A 3 10.07 -12.69 2.26
C THR A 3 8.56 -12.49 2.20
N MET A 4 8.02 -11.70 3.11
CA MET A 4 6.66 -11.19 3.07
C MET A 4 6.66 -9.69 2.79
N ILE A 5 5.71 -9.23 1.97
CA ILE A 5 5.59 -7.80 1.60
C ILE A 5 4.24 -7.27 2.07
N TYR A 6 4.26 -6.14 2.78
CA TYR A 6 3.09 -5.45 3.32
C TYR A 6 2.91 -4.15 2.55
N VAL A 7 1.86 -4.04 1.76
CA VAL A 7 1.62 -2.90 0.88
C VAL A 7 0.51 -2.04 1.46
N ASP A 8 0.86 -0.84 1.88
CA ASP A 8 -0.08 0.22 2.16
C ASP A 8 -0.64 0.74 0.83
N GLY A 9 -1.84 0.30 0.49
CA GLY A 9 -2.48 0.63 -0.78
C GLY A 9 -2.80 2.11 -0.92
N TYR A 10 -3.06 2.82 0.19
CA TYR A 10 -3.31 4.25 0.19
C TYR A 10 -2.03 5.03 -0.12
N ASN A 11 -0.94 4.73 0.59
CA ASN A 11 0.36 5.33 0.33
C ASN A 11 0.85 5.06 -1.09
N LEU A 12 0.71 3.82 -1.59
CA LEU A 12 1.07 3.46 -2.96
C LEU A 12 0.23 4.22 -3.99
N PHE A 13 -1.09 4.30 -3.78
CA PHE A 13 -1.98 5.01 -4.70
C PHE A 13 -1.66 6.50 -4.78
N TYR A 14 -1.57 7.18 -3.64
CA TYR A 14 -1.33 8.61 -3.61
C TYR A 14 0.11 9.01 -3.98
N GLY A 15 1.07 8.15 -3.69
CA GLY A 15 2.48 8.41 -3.97
C GLY A 15 2.91 8.09 -5.41
N CYS A 16 2.31 7.05 -6.03
CA CYS A 16 2.75 6.57 -7.33
C CYS A 16 1.66 6.55 -8.41
N LEU A 17 0.40 6.27 -8.08
CA LEU A 17 -0.60 5.88 -9.07
C LEU A 17 -1.66 6.94 -9.36
N LYS A 18 -1.93 7.82 -8.40
CA LYS A 18 -2.89 8.93 -8.59
C LYS A 18 -2.41 9.83 -9.72
N HIS A 19 -3.30 10.15 -10.63
CA HIS A 19 -3.00 10.99 -11.81
C HIS A 19 -2.02 10.36 -12.82
N SER A 20 -1.85 9.03 -12.80
CA SER A 20 -1.04 8.30 -13.79
C SER A 20 -1.87 7.25 -14.54
N GLY A 21 -1.30 6.71 -15.63
CA GLY A 21 -1.83 5.56 -16.36
C GLY A 21 -1.44 4.20 -15.77
N ASP A 22 -0.76 4.18 -14.59
CA ASP A 22 -0.18 2.96 -14.03
C ASP A 22 -1.05 2.30 -12.95
N LYS A 23 -2.35 2.66 -12.85
CA LYS A 23 -3.25 2.13 -11.81
C LYS A 23 -3.55 0.64 -11.98
N TRP A 24 -3.44 0.11 -13.20
CA TRP A 24 -3.62 -1.31 -13.51
C TRP A 24 -2.32 -2.09 -13.25
N LEU A 25 -1.80 -1.94 -12.03
CA LEU A 25 -0.47 -2.37 -11.62
C LEU A 25 -0.44 -3.85 -11.23
N ASP A 26 0.51 -4.60 -11.74
CA ASP A 26 0.85 -5.94 -11.26
C ASP A 26 1.76 -5.82 -10.03
N LEU A 27 1.18 -5.97 -8.84
CA LEU A 27 1.92 -5.83 -7.58
C LEU A 27 3.07 -6.85 -7.46
N LYS A 28 2.90 -8.07 -8.00
CA LYS A 28 3.95 -9.08 -7.94
C LYS A 28 5.09 -8.73 -8.87
N ALA A 29 4.80 -8.37 -10.11
CA ALA A 29 5.82 -7.95 -11.07
C ALA A 29 6.63 -6.75 -10.51
N LEU A 30 5.94 -5.73 -9.97
CA LEU A 30 6.64 -4.59 -9.39
C LEU A 30 7.47 -4.97 -8.16
N LEU A 31 6.84 -5.55 -7.16
CA LEU A 31 7.45 -5.67 -5.83
C LEU A 31 8.40 -6.86 -5.72
N ALA A 32 8.08 -8.00 -6.35
CA ALA A 32 8.95 -9.16 -6.32
C ALA A 32 10.03 -9.09 -7.40
N ASP A 33 9.63 -8.86 -8.66
CA ASP A 33 10.56 -9.03 -9.78
C ASP A 33 11.43 -7.77 -9.97
N GLN A 34 10.84 -6.56 -9.98
CA GLN A 34 11.58 -5.32 -10.22
C GLN A 34 12.30 -4.78 -8.97
N ILE A 35 11.76 -5.00 -7.76
CA ILE A 35 12.30 -4.38 -6.54
C ILE A 35 13.03 -5.42 -5.68
N LEU A 36 12.35 -6.46 -5.21
CA LEU A 36 12.91 -7.39 -4.24
C LEU A 36 14.09 -8.18 -4.81
N HIS A 37 13.96 -8.75 -6.02
CA HIS A 37 15.02 -9.53 -6.65
C HIS A 37 16.23 -8.66 -7.03
N VAL A 38 16.02 -7.39 -7.36
CA VAL A 38 17.12 -6.43 -7.60
C VAL A 38 17.85 -6.11 -6.29
N GLN A 39 17.10 -5.95 -5.19
CA GLN A 39 17.68 -5.70 -3.86
C GLN A 39 18.44 -6.92 -3.34
N ASN A 40 17.88 -8.11 -3.51
CA ASN A 40 18.49 -9.38 -3.13
C ASN A 40 17.98 -10.53 -4.01
N PRO A 41 18.78 -11.00 -4.97
CA PRO A 41 18.39 -12.08 -5.91
C PRO A 41 18.04 -13.41 -5.23
N HIS A 42 18.48 -13.62 -4.00
CA HIS A 42 18.15 -14.83 -3.22
C HIS A 42 16.88 -14.70 -2.38
N SER A 43 16.14 -13.61 -2.53
CA SER A 43 14.84 -13.45 -1.88
C SER A 43 13.80 -14.32 -2.58
N GLU A 44 12.97 -14.97 -1.78
CA GLU A 44 11.85 -15.81 -2.20
C GLU A 44 10.56 -15.18 -1.68
N LEU A 45 9.70 -14.72 -2.56
CA LEU A 45 8.39 -14.19 -2.18
C LEU A 45 7.53 -15.30 -1.58
N VAL A 46 7.11 -15.11 -0.34
CA VAL A 46 6.10 -15.98 0.30
C VAL A 46 4.70 -15.43 0.03
N LYS A 47 4.50 -14.13 0.30
CA LYS A 47 3.20 -13.49 0.10
C LYS A 47 3.32 -11.95 0.04
N ILE A 48 2.42 -11.35 -0.72
CA ILE A 48 2.11 -9.92 -0.67
C ILE A 48 0.78 -9.76 0.06
N LYS A 49 0.75 -8.99 1.13
CA LYS A 49 -0.46 -8.55 1.81
C LYS A 49 -0.75 -7.11 1.40
N PHE A 50 -1.81 -6.92 0.62
CA PHE A 50 -2.24 -5.63 0.10
C PHE A 50 -3.36 -5.06 0.96
N PHE A 51 -3.07 -4.00 1.69
CA PHE A 51 -4.00 -3.35 2.60
C PHE A 51 -4.67 -2.16 1.91
N THR A 52 -5.99 -2.10 1.97
CA THR A 52 -6.79 -1.10 1.25
C THR A 52 -8.16 -0.94 1.88
N ALA A 53 -8.98 -0.05 1.35
CA ALA A 53 -10.39 0.09 1.72
C ALA A 53 -11.26 0.32 0.48
N ASP A 54 -12.51 -0.18 0.51
CA ASP A 54 -13.41 -0.05 -0.63
C ASP A 54 -13.85 1.41 -0.82
N ILE A 55 -13.67 1.93 -2.03
CA ILE A 55 -14.08 3.29 -2.41
C ILE A 55 -15.57 3.50 -2.13
N LYS A 56 -15.89 4.62 -1.46
CA LYS A 56 -17.26 5.10 -1.29
C LYS A 56 -17.70 5.88 -2.55
N SER A 57 -18.47 5.27 -3.43
CA SER A 57 -18.91 5.89 -4.68
C SER A 57 -19.59 7.25 -4.50
N LYS A 58 -20.30 7.47 -3.38
CA LYS A 58 -20.99 8.74 -3.08
C LYS A 58 -20.05 9.95 -2.95
N VAL A 59 -18.78 9.74 -2.65
CA VAL A 59 -17.78 10.81 -2.43
C VAL A 59 -16.55 10.67 -3.32
N ALA A 60 -16.50 9.66 -4.16
CA ALA A 60 -15.41 9.47 -5.11
C ALA A 60 -15.57 10.41 -6.31
N SER A 61 -14.47 10.99 -6.80
CA SER A 61 -14.48 11.93 -7.94
C SER A 61 -15.11 11.35 -9.20
N ASN A 62 -14.94 10.02 -9.44
CA ASN A 62 -15.56 9.31 -10.57
C ASN A 62 -16.74 8.42 -10.14
N GLY A 63 -17.31 8.65 -8.95
CA GLY A 63 -18.51 7.98 -8.47
C GLY A 63 -18.44 6.46 -8.53
N ALA A 64 -19.48 5.83 -9.07
CA ALA A 64 -19.57 4.38 -9.21
C ALA A 64 -18.48 3.79 -10.13
N ALA A 65 -18.02 4.52 -11.13
CA ALA A 65 -16.95 4.07 -12.03
C ALA A 65 -15.64 3.81 -11.27
N ALA A 66 -15.29 4.68 -10.30
CA ALA A 66 -14.13 4.47 -9.45
C ALA A 66 -14.24 3.20 -8.61
N GLN A 67 -15.41 2.95 -8.04
CA GLN A 67 -15.68 1.75 -7.25
C GLN A 67 -15.60 0.47 -8.11
N HIS A 68 -16.21 0.47 -9.29
CA HIS A 68 -16.16 -0.67 -10.21
C HIS A 68 -14.74 -0.96 -10.68
N ALA A 69 -13.95 0.08 -10.97
CA ALA A 69 -12.56 -0.10 -11.37
C ALA A 69 -11.70 -0.70 -10.25
N GLN A 70 -11.86 -0.23 -9.02
CA GLN A 70 -11.16 -0.82 -7.88
C GLN A 70 -11.57 -2.29 -7.68
N GLN A 71 -12.87 -2.62 -7.80
CA GLN A 71 -13.35 -3.99 -7.69
C GLN A 71 -12.78 -4.88 -8.81
N ALA A 72 -12.72 -4.38 -10.05
CA ALA A 72 -12.08 -5.08 -11.16
C ALA A 72 -10.60 -5.35 -10.88
N TYR A 73 -9.88 -4.35 -10.37
CA TYR A 73 -8.47 -4.48 -9.99
C TYR A 73 -8.25 -5.53 -8.90
N HIS A 74 -8.99 -5.44 -7.81
CA HIS A 74 -8.90 -6.44 -6.73
C HIS A 74 -9.20 -7.85 -7.24
N ARG A 75 -10.23 -8.00 -8.08
CA ARG A 75 -10.56 -9.29 -8.69
C ARG A 75 -9.45 -9.79 -9.61
N ALA A 76 -8.84 -8.91 -10.40
CA ALA A 76 -7.72 -9.26 -11.28
C ALA A 76 -6.53 -9.81 -10.50
N LEU A 77 -6.13 -9.11 -9.42
CA LEU A 77 -5.06 -9.58 -8.53
C LEU A 77 -5.38 -10.93 -7.88
N SER A 78 -6.57 -11.07 -7.29
CA SER A 78 -6.96 -12.30 -6.58
C SER A 78 -7.08 -13.52 -7.50
N VAL A 79 -7.47 -13.32 -8.77
CA VAL A 79 -7.57 -14.44 -9.73
C VAL A 79 -6.21 -14.81 -10.29
N ARG A 80 -5.35 -13.81 -10.53
CA ARG A 80 -4.02 -14.04 -11.08
C ARG A 80 -3.06 -14.65 -10.07
N TYR A 81 -3.19 -14.28 -8.80
CA TYR A 81 -2.28 -14.63 -7.72
C TYR A 81 -3.02 -15.13 -6.47
N PRO A 82 -3.82 -16.20 -6.57
CA PRO A 82 -4.70 -16.64 -5.47
C PRO A 82 -3.93 -17.04 -4.20
N ASP A 83 -2.72 -17.56 -4.36
CA ASP A 83 -1.90 -18.03 -3.24
C ASP A 83 -0.82 -17.04 -2.81
N GLU A 84 -0.55 -16.00 -3.62
CA GLU A 84 0.57 -15.09 -3.41
C GLU A 84 0.15 -13.68 -2.98
N ILE A 85 -1.11 -13.28 -3.23
CA ILE A 85 -1.64 -11.96 -2.86
C ILE A 85 -2.89 -12.08 -2.01
N ASP A 86 -2.82 -11.58 -0.78
CA ASP A 86 -3.98 -11.41 0.10
C ASP A 86 -4.41 -9.93 0.09
N ILE A 87 -5.69 -9.67 -0.16
CA ILE A 87 -6.26 -8.32 -0.08
C ILE A 87 -6.97 -8.17 1.26
N ILE A 88 -6.42 -7.34 2.13
CA ILE A 88 -6.92 -7.10 3.48
C ILE A 88 -7.57 -5.73 3.51
N LYS A 89 -8.86 -5.69 3.87
CA LYS A 89 -9.65 -4.47 3.80
C LYS A 89 -9.86 -3.85 5.17
N GLY A 90 -9.52 -2.56 5.30
CA GLY A 90 -10.12 -1.63 6.24
C GLY A 90 -11.46 -1.09 5.70
N TYR A 91 -11.86 0.07 6.17
CA TYR A 91 -13.08 0.71 5.65
C TYR A 91 -12.96 2.24 5.71
N TYR A 92 -13.75 2.92 4.85
CA TYR A 92 -13.95 4.36 4.96
C TYR A 92 -15.15 4.68 5.84
N SER A 93 -14.94 5.50 6.89
CA SER A 93 -16.00 6.19 7.62
C SER A 93 -16.31 7.51 6.92
N LEU A 94 -17.58 7.80 6.72
CA LEU A 94 -18.06 9.08 6.23
C LEU A 94 -19.02 9.64 7.27
N GLU A 95 -18.58 10.63 8.02
CA GLU A 95 -19.29 11.17 9.17
C GLU A 95 -19.45 12.69 9.05
N LYS A 96 -20.53 13.21 9.61
CA LYS A 96 -20.64 14.65 9.85
C LYS A 96 -19.65 15.03 10.95
N ALA A 97 -18.79 16.00 10.66
CA ALA A 97 -17.86 16.55 11.63
C ALA A 97 -17.96 18.09 11.68
N ARG A 98 -17.62 18.65 12.82
CA ARG A 98 -17.55 20.09 13.00
C ARG A 98 -16.10 20.48 13.24
N LEU A 99 -15.43 20.96 12.16
CA LEU A 99 -14.01 21.28 12.16
C LEU A 99 -13.79 22.78 12.34
N LEU A 100 -12.58 23.14 12.80
CA LEU A 100 -12.15 24.54 12.91
C LEU A 100 -11.98 25.14 11.52
N THR A 101 -12.47 26.35 11.33
CA THR A 101 -12.15 27.15 10.15
C THR A 101 -10.66 27.51 10.18
N PHE A 102 -9.98 27.40 9.01
CA PHE A 102 -8.58 27.77 8.94
C PHE A 102 -8.41 29.27 9.06
N LYS A 103 -7.87 29.71 10.21
CA LYS A 103 -7.49 31.10 10.52
C LYS A 103 -6.19 31.14 11.31
N GLN A 104 -5.47 32.25 11.22
CA GLN A 104 -4.26 32.49 12.01
C GLN A 104 -4.44 33.77 12.85
N PRO A 105 -4.38 33.69 14.20
CA PRO A 105 -4.27 32.46 15.01
C PRO A 105 -5.55 31.60 14.94
N PRO A 106 -5.49 30.28 15.29
CA PRO A 106 -6.66 29.42 15.31
C PRO A 106 -7.73 29.92 16.29
N ASP A 107 -8.97 30.07 15.82
CA ASP A 107 -10.13 30.40 16.63
C ASP A 107 -10.94 29.15 16.95
N LYS A 108 -10.94 28.72 18.22
CA LYS A 108 -11.63 27.53 18.69
C LYS A 108 -13.17 27.62 18.59
N THR A 109 -13.70 28.83 18.46
CA THR A 109 -15.15 29.10 18.38
C THR A 109 -15.66 29.07 16.95
N ASP A 110 -14.79 29.36 15.97
CA ASP A 110 -15.13 29.37 14.55
C ASP A 110 -15.01 27.96 13.96
N ARG A 111 -16.17 27.31 13.77
CA ARG A 111 -16.27 25.93 13.30
C ARG A 111 -17.31 25.80 12.19
N VAL A 112 -17.01 24.94 11.23
CA VAL A 112 -17.87 24.63 10.08
C VAL A 112 -18.23 23.14 10.05
N ASP A 113 -19.47 22.85 9.68
CA ASP A 113 -19.93 21.49 9.48
C ASP A 113 -19.40 20.96 8.13
N VAL A 114 -18.76 19.81 8.15
CA VAL A 114 -18.16 19.16 6.96
C VAL A 114 -18.48 17.67 6.93
N TRP A 115 -18.38 17.07 5.75
CA TRP A 115 -18.25 15.63 5.62
C TRP A 115 -16.80 15.25 5.81
N ARG A 116 -16.52 14.44 6.84
CA ARG A 116 -15.20 13.89 7.12
C ARG A 116 -15.14 12.46 6.61
N LEU A 117 -14.30 12.25 5.61
CA LEU A 117 -13.98 10.92 5.10
C LEU A 117 -12.66 10.49 5.71
N GLU A 118 -12.66 9.39 6.45
CA GLU A 118 -11.46 8.83 7.06
C GLU A 118 -11.34 7.35 6.72
N GLU A 119 -10.14 6.94 6.39
CA GLU A 119 -9.79 5.53 6.37
C GLU A 119 -9.57 5.02 7.79
N LYS A 120 -10.02 3.81 8.07
CA LYS A 120 -9.92 3.17 9.38
C LYS A 120 -9.35 1.75 9.23
N GLN A 121 -8.56 1.35 10.22
CA GLN A 121 -8.02 0.00 10.44
C GLN A 121 -6.86 -0.40 9.54
N THR A 122 -6.55 0.25 8.43
CA THR A 122 -5.51 -0.22 7.50
C THR A 122 -4.15 -0.31 8.18
N ASP A 123 -3.68 0.75 8.84
CA ASP A 123 -2.37 0.77 9.52
C ASP A 123 -2.30 -0.22 10.67
N VAL A 124 -3.39 -0.33 11.43
CA VAL A 124 -3.51 -1.33 12.51
C VAL A 124 -3.44 -2.76 11.95
N ASN A 125 -4.11 -3.01 10.83
CA ASN A 125 -4.06 -4.32 10.16
C ASN A 125 -2.64 -4.62 9.65
N ILE A 126 -1.94 -3.65 9.05
CA ILE A 126 -0.54 -3.81 8.63
C ILE A 126 0.33 -4.18 9.84
N ALA A 127 0.23 -3.41 10.91
CA ALA A 127 1.02 -3.61 12.13
C ALA A 127 0.79 -5.00 12.74
N LEU A 128 -0.48 -5.39 12.91
CA LEU A 128 -0.86 -6.67 13.51
C LEU A 128 -0.45 -7.86 12.64
N GLU A 129 -0.69 -7.78 11.33
CA GLU A 129 -0.33 -8.87 10.41
C GLU A 129 1.19 -9.03 10.32
N ALA A 130 1.96 -7.94 10.25
CA ALA A 130 3.42 -8.01 10.20
C ALA A 130 4.00 -8.60 11.50
N TYR A 131 3.53 -8.16 12.66
CA TYR A 131 3.99 -8.70 13.94
C TYR A 131 3.59 -10.18 14.12
N ARG A 132 2.37 -10.55 13.71
CA ARG A 132 1.89 -11.93 13.74
C ARG A 132 2.74 -12.85 12.86
N ASP A 133 3.08 -12.42 11.65
CA ASP A 133 3.88 -13.20 10.72
C ASP A 133 5.33 -13.35 11.23
N ALA A 134 5.90 -12.30 11.82
CA ALA A 134 7.18 -12.33 12.50
C ALA A 134 7.15 -13.36 13.65
N SER A 135 6.15 -13.28 14.52
CA SER A 135 6.02 -14.17 15.69
C SER A 135 5.82 -15.64 15.32
N LYS A 136 5.19 -15.91 14.17
CA LYS A 136 5.03 -17.27 13.63
C LYS A 136 6.24 -17.76 12.84
N GLY A 137 7.24 -16.92 12.61
CA GLY A 137 8.42 -17.26 11.83
C GLY A 137 8.14 -17.58 10.36
N LEU A 138 7.08 -16.99 9.77
CA LEU A 138 6.63 -17.28 8.40
C LEU A 138 7.62 -16.78 7.34
N ALA A 139 8.43 -15.78 7.68
CA ALA A 139 9.44 -15.21 6.80
C ALA A 139 10.73 -14.86 7.58
N LYS A 140 11.80 -14.64 6.83
CA LYS A 140 13.08 -14.13 7.34
C LYS A 140 13.30 -12.67 6.96
N GLN A 141 12.43 -12.13 6.10
CA GLN A 141 12.44 -10.74 5.71
C GLN A 141 10.99 -10.23 5.60
N LEU A 142 10.76 -9.05 6.18
CA LEU A 142 9.50 -8.32 6.05
C LEU A 142 9.79 -7.01 5.32
N VAL A 143 9.05 -6.72 4.26
CA VAL A 143 9.21 -5.51 3.46
C VAL A 143 7.94 -4.68 3.54
N PHE A 144 8.06 -3.42 3.93
CA PHE A 144 6.96 -2.49 4.05
C PHE A 144 6.96 -1.50 2.89
N VAL A 145 5.87 -1.42 2.17
CA VAL A 145 5.67 -0.46 1.08
C VAL A 145 4.79 0.67 1.61
N SER A 146 5.39 1.58 2.35
CA SER A 146 4.75 2.75 2.96
C SER A 146 5.79 3.80 3.38
N ASN A 147 5.36 5.04 3.55
CA ASN A 147 6.12 6.13 4.18
C ASN A 147 5.36 6.72 5.38
N ASP A 148 4.37 5.98 5.91
CA ASP A 148 3.54 6.42 7.01
C ASP A 148 4.21 6.17 8.36
N THR A 149 4.33 7.24 9.17
CA THR A 149 4.95 7.18 10.50
C THR A 149 4.17 6.34 11.50
N ASP A 150 2.87 6.14 11.27
CA ASP A 150 2.02 5.36 12.18
C ASP A 150 2.42 3.89 12.22
N LEU A 151 3.21 3.42 11.25
CA LEU A 151 3.81 2.09 11.25
C LEU A 151 5.12 1.99 12.07
N ALA A 152 5.74 3.11 12.46
CA ALA A 152 7.01 3.10 13.18
C ALA A 152 6.96 2.31 14.52
N PRO A 153 5.88 2.40 15.34
CA PRO A 153 5.76 1.59 16.54
C PRO A 153 5.77 0.07 16.27
N ALA A 154 5.16 -0.37 15.17
CA ALA A 154 5.15 -1.78 14.78
C ALA A 154 6.54 -2.27 14.36
N LEU A 155 7.26 -1.48 13.53
CA LEU A 155 8.63 -1.80 13.13
C LEU A 155 9.57 -1.84 14.34
N LYS A 156 9.39 -0.88 15.27
CA LYS A 156 10.15 -0.87 16.53
C LYS A 156 9.90 -2.15 17.34
N ALA A 157 8.64 -2.53 17.57
CA ALA A 157 8.30 -3.72 18.32
C ALA A 157 8.89 -4.99 17.67
N ILE A 158 8.77 -5.12 16.35
CA ILE A 158 9.39 -6.25 15.62
C ILE A 158 10.90 -6.25 15.77
N ARG A 159 11.57 -5.09 15.71
CA ARG A 159 13.00 -4.98 15.89
C ARG A 159 13.44 -5.30 17.31
N ASP A 160 12.70 -4.84 18.30
CA ASP A 160 13.01 -5.10 19.72
C ASP A 160 12.87 -6.60 20.05
N ASP A 161 11.86 -7.28 19.54
CA ASP A 161 11.57 -8.67 19.88
C ASP A 161 12.37 -9.69 19.04
N PHE A 162 12.65 -9.38 17.77
CA PHE A 162 13.30 -10.34 16.84
C PHE A 162 14.73 -9.96 16.46
N GLY A 163 15.18 -8.74 16.78
CA GLY A 163 16.53 -8.26 16.55
C GLY A 163 16.98 -8.41 15.10
N THR A 164 18.20 -8.90 14.89
CA THR A 164 18.80 -9.14 13.56
C THR A 164 18.46 -10.50 12.97
N SER A 165 17.68 -11.34 13.67
CA SER A 165 17.21 -12.62 13.14
C SER A 165 16.17 -12.45 12.04
N LEU A 166 15.60 -11.24 11.92
CA LEU A 166 14.62 -10.83 10.95
C LEU A 166 15.09 -9.58 10.20
N VAL A 167 15.17 -9.65 8.89
CA VAL A 167 15.52 -8.52 8.03
C VAL A 167 14.26 -7.66 7.81
N LEU A 168 14.40 -6.35 8.05
CA LEU A 168 13.35 -5.38 7.77
C LEU A 168 13.76 -4.49 6.58
N GLY A 169 12.91 -4.40 5.58
CA GLY A 169 13.07 -3.52 4.44
C GLY A 169 11.92 -2.53 4.32
N THR A 170 12.17 -1.37 3.76
CA THR A 170 11.10 -0.45 3.37
C THR A 170 11.29 0.07 1.97
N VAL A 171 10.18 0.17 1.24
CA VAL A 171 10.07 0.79 -0.08
C VAL A 171 9.17 1.99 0.06
N ILE A 172 9.71 3.17 -0.23
CA ILE A 172 8.95 4.41 -0.17
C ILE A 172 8.14 4.55 -1.46
N PRO A 173 6.81 4.53 -1.40
CA PRO A 173 5.97 4.58 -2.58
C PRO A 173 5.81 6.03 -3.08
N VAL A 174 6.90 6.61 -3.55
CA VAL A 174 6.93 7.88 -4.27
C VAL A 174 7.52 7.66 -5.65
N ARG A 175 7.05 8.44 -6.62
CA ARG A 175 7.39 8.30 -8.03
C ARG A 175 8.66 9.08 -8.38
N GLY A 176 9.61 8.41 -9.01
CA GLY A 176 10.82 9.04 -9.55
C GLY A 176 11.81 9.52 -8.49
N SER A 177 13.01 9.87 -8.95
CA SER A 177 14.03 10.46 -8.10
C SER A 177 13.87 11.98 -8.06
N GLY A 178 13.60 12.54 -6.89
CA GLY A 178 13.79 13.98 -6.64
C GLY A 178 12.52 14.84 -6.50
N SER A 179 11.33 14.34 -6.72
CA SER A 179 10.07 15.11 -6.56
C SER A 179 9.19 14.67 -5.39
N GLY A 180 9.57 13.59 -4.73
CA GLY A 180 8.76 12.96 -3.69
C GLY A 180 9.20 13.31 -2.27
N ARG A 181 8.38 12.91 -1.31
CA ARG A 181 8.73 12.97 0.11
C ARG A 181 9.95 12.08 0.38
N PRO A 182 10.99 12.56 1.07
CA PRO A 182 12.12 11.72 1.45
C PRO A 182 11.66 10.56 2.34
N PRO A 183 12.46 9.48 2.43
CA PRO A 183 12.22 8.41 3.39
C PRO A 183 12.05 8.97 4.79
N ASN A 184 11.00 8.56 5.46
CA ASN A 184 10.78 8.99 6.83
C ASN A 184 11.78 8.31 7.75
N LYS A 185 12.59 9.12 8.44
CA LYS A 185 13.62 8.62 9.37
C LYS A 185 13.03 7.78 10.50
N GLN A 186 11.79 8.07 10.91
CA GLN A 186 11.12 7.30 11.97
C GLN A 186 10.83 5.85 11.56
N LEU A 187 10.64 5.59 10.25
CA LEU A 187 10.51 4.24 9.71
C LEU A 187 11.88 3.62 9.42
N SER A 188 12.69 4.33 8.61
CA SER A 188 13.94 3.80 8.07
C SER A 188 14.98 3.45 9.15
N GLN A 189 14.92 4.08 10.33
CA GLN A 189 15.84 3.77 11.44
C GLN A 189 15.72 2.32 11.97
N TYR A 190 14.59 1.64 11.74
CA TYR A 190 14.37 0.24 12.15
C TYR A 190 14.66 -0.75 11.03
N CYS A 191 14.88 -0.26 9.80
CA CYS A 191 15.06 -1.08 8.62
C CYS A 191 16.53 -1.33 8.31
N ASP A 192 16.84 -2.54 7.84
CA ASP A 192 18.19 -2.90 7.37
C ASP A 192 18.49 -2.30 6.01
N TRP A 193 17.44 -2.04 5.21
CA TRP A 193 17.54 -1.35 3.93
C TRP A 193 16.29 -0.52 3.63
N THR A 194 16.50 0.52 2.84
CA THR A 194 15.44 1.46 2.44
C THR A 194 15.59 1.79 0.96
N ARG A 195 14.53 1.57 0.20
CA ARG A 195 14.42 2.05 -1.17
C ARG A 195 13.62 3.36 -1.18
N SER A 196 14.24 4.43 -1.65
CA SER A 196 13.71 5.79 -1.52
C SER A 196 12.60 6.16 -2.51
N HIS A 197 12.41 5.41 -3.59
CA HIS A 197 11.40 5.69 -4.63
C HIS A 197 11.17 4.48 -5.53
N ILE A 198 10.11 4.52 -6.32
CA ILE A 198 9.78 3.60 -7.41
C ILE A 198 9.94 4.37 -8.72
N THR A 199 10.67 3.82 -9.67
CA THR A 199 10.94 4.49 -10.95
C THR A 199 9.75 4.40 -11.91
N ASP A 200 9.68 5.33 -12.87
CA ASP A 200 8.67 5.30 -13.94
C ASP A 200 8.79 4.07 -14.84
N ILE A 201 10.00 3.55 -15.01
CA ILE A 201 10.26 2.35 -15.80
C ILE A 201 9.67 1.14 -15.09
N GLU A 202 9.96 0.96 -13.81
CA GLU A 202 9.43 -0.14 -13.01
C GLU A 202 7.90 -0.16 -12.97
N LEU A 203 7.26 1.01 -12.86
CA LEU A 203 5.80 1.11 -12.89
C LEU A 203 5.24 0.70 -14.26
N ARG A 204 5.83 1.20 -15.36
CA ARG A 204 5.37 0.89 -16.72
C ARG A 204 5.57 -0.57 -17.11
N GLU A 205 6.66 -1.18 -16.67
CA GLU A 205 6.97 -2.59 -16.95
C GLU A 205 6.18 -3.56 -16.07
N SER A 206 5.48 -3.04 -15.06
CA SER A 206 4.71 -3.84 -14.10
C SER A 206 3.20 -3.65 -14.26
N HIS A 207 2.68 -3.66 -15.48
CA HIS A 207 1.23 -3.63 -15.69
C HIS A 207 0.65 -5.03 -15.76
N LEU A 208 -0.54 -5.21 -15.20
CA LEU A 208 -1.36 -6.38 -15.49
C LEU A 208 -1.73 -6.40 -16.99
N PRO A 209 -1.94 -7.58 -17.59
CA PRO A 209 -2.48 -7.65 -18.94
C PRO A 209 -3.86 -6.98 -19.01
N GLU A 210 -4.19 -6.36 -20.15
CA GLU A 210 -5.49 -5.69 -20.33
C GLU A 210 -6.68 -6.62 -20.09
N VAL A 211 -6.49 -7.91 -20.34
CA VAL A 211 -7.47 -8.97 -20.10
C VAL A 211 -6.86 -10.02 -19.18
N VAL A 212 -7.38 -10.11 -17.97
CA VAL A 212 -7.00 -11.18 -17.03
C VAL A 212 -7.99 -12.33 -17.18
N ALA A 213 -7.49 -13.48 -17.65
CA ALA A 213 -8.30 -14.69 -17.81
C ALA A 213 -8.78 -15.20 -16.45
N THR A 214 -10.01 -15.73 -16.42
CA THR A 214 -10.63 -16.36 -15.24
C THR A 214 -11.36 -17.61 -15.68
N GLY A 215 -11.74 -18.45 -14.73
CA GLY A 215 -12.58 -19.64 -15.03
C GLY A 215 -14.02 -19.30 -15.49
N LYS A 216 -14.41 -18.01 -15.47
CA LYS A 216 -15.75 -17.53 -15.90
C LYS A 216 -15.57 -16.34 -16.85
N LYS A 217 -16.13 -15.16 -16.48
CA LYS A 217 -16.00 -13.92 -17.26
C LYS A 217 -14.63 -13.28 -17.00
N PRO A 218 -13.80 -12.99 -18.04
CA PRO A 218 -12.50 -12.34 -17.87
C PRO A 218 -12.64 -10.97 -17.19
N VAL A 219 -11.58 -10.52 -16.55
CA VAL A 219 -11.50 -9.17 -15.98
C VAL A 219 -10.78 -8.27 -16.96
N MET A 220 -11.44 -7.20 -17.35
CA MET A 220 -10.90 -6.21 -18.28
C MET A 220 -10.31 -5.03 -17.50
N LYS A 221 -9.20 -4.47 -18.02
CA LYS A 221 -8.71 -3.19 -17.55
C LYS A 221 -9.81 -2.13 -17.69
N PRO A 222 -10.09 -1.33 -16.66
CA PRO A 222 -11.05 -0.22 -16.78
C PRO A 222 -10.56 0.85 -17.78
N GLU A 223 -11.46 1.36 -18.64
CA GLU A 223 -11.11 2.30 -19.71
C GLU A 223 -10.41 3.58 -19.23
N TYR A 224 -10.73 4.05 -18.03
CA TYR A 224 -10.16 5.29 -17.50
C TYR A 224 -8.94 5.08 -16.56
N TRP A 225 -8.38 3.89 -16.56
CA TRP A 225 -7.19 3.52 -15.75
C TRP A 225 -5.93 3.39 -16.61
#